data_dedebfa973e1fffd8f5461787a78fa06
#
_entry.id   dedebfa973e1fffd8f5461787a78fa06
#
_cell.length_a   1.000
_cell.length_b   1.000
_cell.length_c   1.000
_cell.angle_alpha   90.00
_cell.angle_beta   90.00
_cell.angle_gamma   90.00
#
_symmetry.space_group_name_H-M   'P 1'
#
loop_
_entity.id
_entity.type
_entity.pdbx_description
1 polymer ?
#
loop_
_entity_poly.entity_id
_entity_poly.type
_entity_poly.pdbx_seq_one_letter_code
_entity_poly.pdbx_strand_id
1 'polypeptide(L)'
;QRQMCIRDRVYVAPNSRFDKELTGGEDRYYHLVLLAENNKGYENLMKIVSRGFTEGYYYKPRVDMELLQEYHEGIIALSACLAGEVQRYIQKGLVDEAKKAALKYQDCFGKGNYFLELQDHGLPEQKLVNTTLLQMSRELDIPMVVTNDVHYTYADDVKPHDILLCLQTGKKLSDEDRMRYEGGQYYVKSEEEMKGLFPYAWEAVENTQRIADRCHVEIEFGVTKLPKFDVPEGYNCLLYTSP
;
A
#
# COMPACT_ATOMS: atom_id res chain seq x y z
N GLN A 1 -19.71 -13.24 -10.77
CA GLN A 1 -18.26 -13.36 -10.56
C GLN A 1 -17.82 -12.24 -9.65
N ARG A 2 -17.28 -12.55 -8.46
CA ARG A 2 -16.68 -11.54 -7.62
C ARG A 2 -15.29 -11.23 -8.18
N GLN A 3 -15.09 -10.01 -8.62
CA GLN A 3 -13.78 -9.50 -9.00
C GLN A 3 -12.91 -9.41 -7.74
N MET A 4 -11.79 -10.12 -7.71
CA MET A 4 -10.90 -10.09 -6.56
C MET A 4 -9.76 -9.10 -6.80
N CYS A 5 -9.84 -7.95 -6.13
CA CYS A 5 -8.74 -7.00 -6.02
C CYS A 5 -7.87 -7.39 -4.82
N ILE A 6 -6.69 -7.92 -5.06
CA ILE A 6 -5.73 -8.25 -3.99
C ILE A 6 -4.79 -7.07 -3.82
N ARG A 7 -4.76 -6.55 -2.60
CA ARG A 7 -4.02 -5.34 -2.22
C ARG A 7 -3.15 -5.60 -1.00
N ASP A 8 -1.94 -5.02 -0.99
CA ASP A 8 -1.13 -4.87 0.21
C ASP A 8 -0.56 -3.45 0.33
N ARG A 9 -0.31 -3.01 1.57
CA ARG A 9 0.43 -1.80 1.90
C ARG A 9 1.80 -2.21 2.43
N VAL A 10 2.82 -2.07 1.58
CA VAL A 10 4.19 -2.41 1.95
C VAL A 10 4.92 -1.21 2.56
N TYR A 11 5.97 -1.51 3.34
CA TYR A 11 6.89 -0.53 3.89
C TYR A 11 8.16 -0.51 3.04
N VAL A 12 8.44 0.60 2.38
CA VAL A 12 9.62 0.75 1.51
C VAL A 12 10.77 1.37 2.29
N ALA A 13 11.89 0.68 2.36
CA ALA A 13 13.12 1.21 2.96
C ALA A 13 13.66 2.37 2.11
N PRO A 14 14.21 3.44 2.72
CA PRO A 14 14.75 4.57 1.98
C PRO A 14 15.87 4.19 1.01
N ASN A 15 16.74 3.26 1.40
CA ASN A 15 17.86 2.76 0.61
C ASN A 15 17.69 1.25 0.37
N SER A 16 18.25 0.42 1.25
CA SER A 16 18.18 -1.05 1.13
C SER A 16 17.36 -1.67 2.26
N ARG A 17 16.64 -2.74 1.97
CA ARG A 17 15.91 -3.54 2.96
C ARG A 17 16.84 -4.18 3.98
N PHE A 18 18.13 -4.31 3.67
CA PHE A 18 19.15 -4.85 4.56
C PHE A 18 19.73 -3.82 5.54
N ASP A 19 19.51 -2.52 5.29
CA ASP A 19 20.00 -1.46 6.18
C ASP A 19 19.22 -1.46 7.49
N LYS A 20 19.91 -1.75 8.58
CA LYS A 20 19.35 -1.77 9.94
C LYS A 20 19.90 -0.64 10.82
N GLU A 21 20.77 0.18 10.27
CA GLU A 21 21.31 1.38 10.91
C GLU A 21 20.66 2.61 10.28
N LEU A 22 20.03 3.43 11.11
CA LEU A 22 19.45 4.71 10.70
C LEU A 22 20.28 5.83 11.28
N THR A 23 20.77 6.70 10.42
CA THR A 23 21.32 7.97 10.84
C THR A 23 20.20 8.89 11.32
N GLY A 24 20.39 9.57 12.45
CA GLY A 24 19.33 10.31 13.12
C GLY A 24 18.62 11.33 12.20
N GLY A 25 17.30 11.24 12.14
CA GLY A 25 16.42 12.13 11.37
C GLY A 25 15.88 11.55 10.06
N GLU A 26 16.33 10.38 9.63
CA GLU A 26 15.82 9.71 8.44
C GLU A 26 14.51 8.96 8.72
N ASP A 27 13.63 8.94 7.72
CA ASP A 27 12.41 8.13 7.75
C ASP A 27 12.81 6.64 7.71
N ARG A 28 12.26 5.83 8.63
CA ARG A 28 12.58 4.39 8.72
C ARG A 28 12.03 3.59 7.54
N TYR A 29 10.93 4.05 6.98
CA TYR A 29 10.23 3.45 5.85
C TYR A 29 9.16 4.41 5.33
N TYR A 30 8.77 4.19 4.08
CA TYR A 30 7.66 4.86 3.43
C TYR A 30 6.54 3.86 3.16
N HIS A 31 5.31 4.34 3.03
CA HIS A 31 4.18 3.52 2.59
C HIS A 31 4.09 3.49 1.07
N LEU A 32 3.74 2.34 0.53
CA LEU A 32 3.39 2.16 -0.87
C LEU A 32 2.24 1.14 -0.94
N VAL A 33 1.22 1.41 -1.74
CA VAL A 33 0.12 0.46 -1.97
C VAL A 33 0.39 -0.30 -3.25
N LEU A 34 0.29 -1.62 -3.20
CA LEU A 34 0.46 -2.51 -4.34
C LEU A 34 -0.84 -3.27 -4.58
N LEU A 35 -1.28 -3.33 -5.83
CA LEU A 35 -2.44 -4.06 -6.30
C LEU A 35 -2.00 -5.12 -7.30
N ALA A 36 -2.48 -6.35 -7.16
CA ALA A 36 -2.26 -7.38 -8.15
C ALA A 36 -3.27 -7.23 -9.30
N GLU A 37 -2.78 -6.96 -10.50
CA GLU A 37 -3.58 -6.84 -11.72
C GLU A 37 -4.05 -8.21 -12.23
N ASN A 38 -3.23 -9.23 -12.06
CA ASN A 38 -3.48 -10.60 -12.53
C ASN A 38 -2.78 -11.62 -11.63
N ASN A 39 -2.87 -12.92 -11.95
CA ASN A 39 -2.27 -13.99 -11.16
C ASN A 39 -0.73 -13.86 -11.08
N LYS A 40 -0.07 -13.38 -12.13
CA LYS A 40 1.37 -13.12 -12.10
C LYS A 40 1.72 -12.02 -11.09
N GLY A 41 0.96 -10.92 -11.09
CA GLY A 41 1.08 -9.86 -10.09
C GLY A 41 0.83 -10.36 -8.68
N TYR A 42 -0.14 -11.27 -8.50
CA TYR A 42 -0.40 -11.87 -7.19
C TYR A 42 0.77 -12.74 -6.69
N GLU A 43 1.36 -13.57 -7.55
CA GLU A 43 2.57 -14.33 -7.24
C GLU A 43 3.74 -13.40 -6.87
N ASN A 44 3.93 -12.32 -7.64
CA ASN A 44 4.98 -11.35 -7.39
C ASN A 44 4.75 -10.59 -6.09
N LEU A 45 3.50 -10.20 -5.77
CA LEU A 45 3.14 -9.58 -4.50
C LEU A 45 3.46 -10.48 -3.30
N MET A 46 3.15 -11.78 -3.38
CA MET A 46 3.52 -12.76 -2.34
C MET A 46 5.03 -12.82 -2.14
N LYS A 47 5.85 -12.80 -3.21
CA LYS A 47 7.32 -12.79 -3.13
C LYS A 47 7.84 -11.51 -2.48
N ILE A 48 7.32 -10.33 -2.91
CA ILE A 48 7.70 -9.04 -2.35
C ILE A 48 7.44 -9.01 -0.84
N VAL A 49 6.24 -9.40 -0.41
CA VAL A 49 5.86 -9.39 1.01
C VAL A 49 6.69 -10.40 1.80
N SER A 50 6.85 -11.64 1.29
CA SER A 50 7.62 -12.69 1.96
C SER A 50 9.08 -12.28 2.17
N ARG A 51 9.73 -11.73 1.15
CA ARG A 51 11.12 -11.25 1.26
C ARG A 51 11.23 -10.02 2.15
N GLY A 52 10.21 -9.17 2.22
CA GLY A 52 10.12 -8.10 3.20
C GLY A 52 10.19 -8.62 4.64
N PHE A 53 9.52 -9.76 4.92
CA PHE A 53 9.58 -10.41 6.25
C PHE A 53 10.90 -11.14 6.50
N THR A 54 11.40 -11.90 5.54
CA THR A 54 12.58 -12.76 5.75
C THR A 54 13.91 -12.01 5.67
N GLU A 55 13.99 -10.95 4.86
CA GLU A 55 15.22 -10.21 4.60
C GLU A 55 15.19 -8.79 5.21
N GLY A 56 14.07 -8.08 5.07
CA GLY A 56 13.96 -6.65 5.33
C GLY A 56 13.39 -6.27 6.70
N TYR A 57 13.18 -7.25 7.61
CA TYR A 57 12.55 -6.95 8.89
C TYR A 57 13.45 -6.08 9.80
N TYR A 58 12.99 -4.83 9.99
CA TYR A 58 13.55 -3.89 10.95
C TYR A 58 12.45 -2.97 11.45
N TYR A 59 11.90 -3.24 12.64
CA TYR A 59 10.67 -2.71 13.22
C TYR A 59 9.41 -3.07 12.41
N LYS A 60 9.49 -3.11 11.09
CA LYS A 60 8.45 -3.53 10.14
C LYS A 60 9.09 -4.36 9.02
N PRO A 61 8.33 -5.23 8.35
CA PRO A 61 8.80 -5.92 7.17
C PRO A 61 8.97 -4.90 6.02
N ARG A 62 10.20 -4.62 5.62
CA ARG A 62 10.51 -3.60 4.61
C ARG A 62 10.95 -4.25 3.30
N VAL A 63 10.50 -3.65 2.22
CA VAL A 63 10.96 -3.90 0.85
C VAL A 63 11.82 -2.74 0.37
N ASP A 64 12.46 -2.85 -0.78
CA ASP A 64 13.23 -1.77 -1.40
C ASP A 64 13.01 -1.73 -2.92
N MET A 65 13.59 -0.73 -3.58
CA MET A 65 13.44 -0.56 -5.03
C MET A 65 14.01 -1.72 -5.84
N GLU A 66 15.09 -2.36 -5.38
CA GLU A 66 15.65 -3.53 -6.05
C GLU A 66 14.62 -4.67 -6.12
N LEU A 67 13.99 -4.97 -4.98
CA LEU A 67 12.97 -6.01 -4.89
C LEU A 67 11.71 -5.65 -5.69
N LEU A 68 11.29 -4.38 -5.67
CA LEU A 68 10.16 -3.92 -6.46
C LEU A 68 10.43 -4.03 -7.95
N GLN A 69 11.63 -3.68 -8.42
CA GLN A 69 12.04 -3.82 -9.81
C GLN A 69 12.12 -5.29 -10.26
N GLU A 70 12.53 -6.21 -9.37
CA GLU A 70 12.59 -7.65 -9.67
C GLU A 70 11.19 -8.25 -9.88
N TYR A 71 10.18 -7.76 -9.15
CA TYR A 71 8.83 -8.36 -9.10
C TYR A 71 7.70 -7.40 -9.49
N HIS A 72 7.96 -6.38 -10.29
CA HIS A 72 6.95 -5.36 -10.66
C HIS A 72 5.87 -5.86 -11.62
N GLU A 73 6.12 -6.92 -12.38
CA GLU A 73 5.22 -7.43 -13.44
C GLU A 73 3.84 -7.78 -12.87
N GLY A 74 2.78 -7.24 -13.49
CA GLY A 74 1.39 -7.46 -13.09
C GLY A 74 0.99 -6.73 -11.81
N ILE A 75 1.75 -5.71 -11.40
CA ILE A 75 1.47 -4.89 -10.21
C ILE A 75 1.13 -3.46 -10.62
N ILE A 76 0.06 -2.93 -10.03
CA ILE A 76 -0.28 -1.51 -10.04
C ILE A 76 0.12 -0.95 -8.69
N ALA A 77 0.80 0.21 -8.67
CA ALA A 77 1.24 0.86 -7.44
C ALA A 77 0.58 2.22 -7.24
N LEU A 78 0.28 2.56 -5.97
CA LEU A 78 -0.27 3.85 -5.57
C LEU A 78 0.66 4.50 -4.56
N SER A 79 0.81 5.83 -4.61
CA SER A 79 1.75 6.59 -3.77
C SER A 79 1.43 6.62 -2.28
N ALA A 80 0.33 6.00 -1.86
CA ALA A 80 -0.17 5.84 -0.50
C ALA A 80 -0.58 7.17 0.19
N CYS A 81 -0.63 7.15 1.53
CA CYS A 81 -1.07 8.25 2.39
C CYS A 81 0.06 9.26 2.68
N LEU A 82 -0.13 10.15 3.65
CA LEU A 82 0.90 11.12 4.08
C LEU A 82 2.24 10.49 4.49
N ALA A 83 2.27 9.18 4.74
CA ALA A 83 3.50 8.42 5.03
C ALA A 83 4.17 7.83 3.76
N GLY A 84 3.63 8.09 2.56
CA GLY A 84 4.28 7.75 1.29
C GLY A 84 5.52 8.60 1.03
N GLU A 85 6.48 8.08 0.25
CA GLU A 85 7.75 8.77 -0.04
C GLU A 85 7.53 10.13 -0.70
N VAL A 86 6.68 10.18 -1.73
CA VAL A 86 6.33 11.41 -2.45
C VAL A 86 5.69 12.43 -1.51
N GLN A 87 4.69 12.02 -0.73
CA GLN A 87 3.98 12.87 0.20
C GLN A 87 4.88 13.38 1.33
N ARG A 88 5.81 12.55 1.82
CA ARG A 88 6.81 12.96 2.83
C ARG A 88 7.73 14.06 2.32
N TYR A 89 8.22 13.95 1.08
CA TYR A 89 9.04 15.01 0.49
C TYR A 89 8.25 16.30 0.30
N ILE A 90 6.99 16.23 -0.13
CA ILE A 90 6.12 17.42 -0.24
C ILE A 90 5.94 18.09 1.13
N GLN A 91 5.64 17.34 2.19
CA GLN A 91 5.48 17.87 3.56
C GLN A 91 6.76 18.55 4.07
N LYS A 92 7.93 18.10 3.65
CA LYS A 92 9.24 18.70 3.97
C LYS A 92 9.58 19.90 3.06
N GLY A 93 8.72 20.26 2.10
CA GLY A 93 8.98 21.32 1.12
C GLY A 93 9.97 20.93 0.01
N LEU A 94 10.33 19.64 -0.09
CA LEU A 94 11.31 19.11 -1.05
C LEU A 94 10.61 18.61 -2.33
N VAL A 95 9.99 19.54 -3.08
CA VAL A 95 9.14 19.20 -4.24
C VAL A 95 9.94 18.53 -5.36
N ASP A 96 11.18 18.93 -5.60
CA ASP A 96 12.02 18.30 -6.62
C ASP A 96 12.37 16.85 -6.28
N GLU A 97 12.60 16.54 -4.99
CA GLU A 97 12.81 15.17 -4.53
C GLU A 97 11.51 14.36 -4.62
N ALA A 98 10.36 14.96 -4.34
CA ALA A 98 9.06 14.32 -4.56
C ALA A 98 8.85 13.95 -6.04
N LYS A 99 9.20 14.82 -6.98
CA LYS A 99 9.13 14.54 -8.42
C LYS A 99 10.07 13.39 -8.82
N LYS A 100 11.30 13.39 -8.34
CA LYS A 100 12.26 12.29 -8.59
C LYS A 100 11.74 10.96 -8.05
N ALA A 101 11.17 10.96 -6.84
CA ALA A 101 10.57 9.77 -6.25
C ALA A 101 9.38 9.27 -7.09
N ALA A 102 8.49 10.18 -7.54
CA ALA A 102 7.36 9.81 -8.38
C ALA A 102 7.79 9.18 -9.71
N LEU A 103 8.79 9.77 -10.37
CA LEU A 103 9.36 9.24 -11.61
C LEU A 103 10.04 7.88 -11.39
N LYS A 104 10.80 7.72 -10.29
CA LYS A 104 11.42 6.45 -9.91
C LYS A 104 10.39 5.31 -9.81
N TYR A 105 9.22 5.57 -9.21
CA TYR A 105 8.14 4.57 -9.14
C TYR A 105 7.46 4.37 -10.50
N GLN A 106 7.24 5.43 -11.28
CA GLN A 106 6.68 5.30 -12.63
C GLN A 106 7.62 4.47 -13.54
N ASP A 107 8.93 4.66 -13.44
CA ASP A 107 9.91 3.87 -14.19
C ASP A 107 9.92 2.41 -13.76
N CYS A 108 9.74 2.14 -12.47
CA CYS A 108 9.69 0.78 -11.91
C CYS A 108 8.46 0.01 -12.39
N PHE A 109 7.27 0.60 -12.27
CA PHE A 109 6.00 -0.10 -12.57
C PHE A 109 5.51 0.12 -14.00
N GLY A 110 6.05 1.10 -14.70
CA GLY A 110 5.65 1.50 -16.05
C GLY A 110 4.53 2.54 -16.07
N LYS A 111 4.44 3.27 -17.19
CA LYS A 111 3.38 4.27 -17.43
C LYS A 111 2.00 3.62 -17.33
N GLY A 112 1.09 4.28 -16.59
CA GLY A 112 -0.26 3.78 -16.35
C GLY A 112 -0.38 2.70 -15.28
N ASN A 113 0.71 2.29 -14.65
CA ASN A 113 0.73 1.34 -13.52
C ASN A 113 1.18 1.96 -12.20
N TYR A 114 1.51 3.24 -12.21
CA TYR A 114 1.76 4.01 -11.00
C TYR A 114 0.84 5.21 -10.95
N PHE A 115 0.22 5.46 -9.78
CA PHE A 115 -0.76 6.53 -9.58
C PHE A 115 -0.38 7.38 -8.36
N LEU A 116 -0.51 8.69 -8.50
CA LEU A 116 -0.47 9.61 -7.37
C LEU A 116 -1.80 9.53 -6.61
N GLU A 117 -1.74 9.27 -5.31
CA GLU A 117 -2.91 9.00 -4.48
C GLU A 117 -3.35 10.25 -3.74
N LEU A 118 -4.61 10.65 -3.93
CA LEU A 118 -5.24 11.77 -3.25
C LEU A 118 -6.12 11.25 -2.10
N GLN A 119 -5.98 11.85 -0.91
CA GLN A 119 -6.79 11.54 0.26
C GLN A 119 -7.24 12.84 0.92
N ASP A 120 -8.46 12.87 1.47
CA ASP A 120 -8.98 14.01 2.23
C ASP A 120 -9.80 13.53 3.44
N HIS A 121 -9.21 13.68 4.63
CA HIS A 121 -9.86 13.44 5.92
C HIS A 121 -10.04 14.74 6.70
N GLY A 122 -9.90 15.90 6.04
CA GLY A 122 -9.96 17.22 6.66
C GLY A 122 -8.64 17.71 7.24
N LEU A 123 -7.53 17.00 7.04
CA LEU A 123 -6.21 17.38 7.56
C LEU A 123 -5.59 18.49 6.69
N PRO A 124 -5.04 19.57 7.32
CA PRO A 124 -4.38 20.65 6.57
C PRO A 124 -3.23 20.17 5.69
N GLU A 125 -2.45 19.18 6.17
CA GLU A 125 -1.33 18.57 5.47
C GLU A 125 -1.78 17.90 4.17
N GLN A 126 -2.94 17.26 4.16
CA GLN A 126 -3.50 16.63 2.96
C GLN A 126 -3.88 17.66 1.91
N LYS A 127 -4.38 18.83 2.30
CA LYS A 127 -4.70 19.92 1.36
C LYS A 127 -3.45 20.45 0.65
N LEU A 128 -2.36 20.64 1.41
CA LEU A 128 -1.06 21.04 0.84
C LEU A 128 -0.54 19.97 -0.13
N VAL A 129 -0.53 18.72 0.31
CA VAL A 129 -0.06 17.58 -0.49
C VAL A 129 -0.90 17.42 -1.75
N ASN A 130 -2.23 17.43 -1.66
CA ASN A 130 -3.11 17.26 -2.81
C ASN A 130 -2.90 18.36 -3.86
N THR A 131 -2.73 19.63 -3.43
CA THR A 131 -2.45 20.75 -4.36
C THR A 131 -1.16 20.51 -5.13
N THR A 132 -0.11 20.06 -4.47
CA THR A 132 1.18 19.74 -5.11
C THR A 132 1.09 18.52 -6.02
N LEU A 133 0.38 17.46 -5.60
CA LEU A 133 0.18 16.26 -6.42
C LEU A 133 -0.60 16.54 -7.71
N LEU A 134 -1.61 17.44 -7.66
CA LEU A 134 -2.34 17.91 -8.85
C LEU A 134 -1.43 18.59 -9.87
N GLN A 135 -0.49 19.40 -9.40
CA GLN A 135 0.50 20.02 -10.26
C GLN A 135 1.48 18.99 -10.81
N MET A 136 2.04 18.12 -9.96
CA MET A 136 2.99 17.08 -10.35
C MET A 136 2.39 16.10 -11.37
N SER A 137 1.13 15.72 -11.21
CA SER A 137 0.41 14.83 -12.13
C SER A 137 0.42 15.38 -13.55
N ARG A 138 0.14 16.69 -13.71
CA ARG A 138 0.14 17.36 -15.02
C ARG A 138 1.55 17.51 -15.60
N GLU A 139 2.53 17.85 -14.76
CA GLU A 139 3.91 18.07 -15.20
C GLU A 139 4.62 16.76 -15.58
N LEU A 140 4.35 15.68 -14.88
CA LEU A 140 5.05 14.40 -15.03
C LEU A 140 4.27 13.37 -15.85
N ASP A 141 3.05 13.68 -16.28
CA ASP A 141 2.14 12.75 -16.95
C ASP A 141 1.93 11.44 -16.13
N ILE A 142 1.67 11.62 -14.82
CA ILE A 142 1.36 10.52 -13.90
C ILE A 142 -0.11 10.62 -13.50
N PRO A 143 -0.94 9.57 -13.77
CA PRO A 143 -2.35 9.61 -13.41
C PRO A 143 -2.55 9.63 -11.89
N MET A 144 -3.72 10.12 -11.46
CA MET A 144 -4.10 10.17 -10.06
C MET A 144 -5.23 9.20 -9.76
N VAL A 145 -5.36 8.82 -8.48
CA VAL A 145 -6.47 8.05 -7.95
C VAL A 145 -6.87 8.60 -6.58
N VAL A 146 -8.16 8.58 -6.26
CA VAL A 146 -8.66 8.93 -4.93
C VAL A 146 -8.83 7.68 -4.08
N THR A 147 -8.47 7.77 -2.79
CA THR A 147 -8.76 6.72 -1.81
C THR A 147 -9.19 7.35 -0.48
N ASN A 148 -9.73 6.54 0.41
CA ASN A 148 -10.17 7.01 1.73
C ASN A 148 -9.42 6.36 2.90
N ASP A 149 -8.33 5.65 2.67
CA ASP A 149 -7.54 4.97 3.72
C ASP A 149 -8.43 4.37 4.84
N VAL A 150 -9.39 3.54 4.44
CA VAL A 150 -10.47 3.02 5.29
C VAL A 150 -9.93 2.21 6.46
N HIS A 151 -10.36 2.56 7.68
CA HIS A 151 -9.99 1.88 8.91
C HIS A 151 -11.19 1.25 9.64
N TYR A 152 -12.41 1.64 9.30
CA TYR A 152 -13.66 1.08 9.83
C TYR A 152 -14.79 1.20 8.80
N THR A 153 -15.87 0.43 8.98
CA THR A 153 -16.90 0.26 7.95
C THR A 153 -17.90 1.42 7.93
N TYR A 154 -18.46 1.78 9.05
CA TYR A 154 -19.51 2.80 9.15
C TYR A 154 -19.01 4.06 9.86
N ALA A 155 -19.60 5.20 9.57
CA ALA A 155 -19.22 6.49 10.20
C ALA A 155 -19.31 6.43 11.73
N ASP A 156 -20.29 5.70 12.29
CA ASP A 156 -20.49 5.55 13.73
C ASP A 156 -19.44 4.66 14.41
N ASP A 157 -18.66 3.88 13.62
CA ASP A 157 -17.61 3.00 14.15
C ASP A 157 -16.35 3.75 14.63
N VAL A 158 -16.33 5.06 14.55
CA VAL A 158 -15.21 5.90 15.01
C VAL A 158 -14.88 5.66 16.50
N LYS A 159 -15.89 5.52 17.36
CA LYS A 159 -15.69 5.27 18.79
C LYS A 159 -15.22 3.84 19.09
N PRO A 160 -15.86 2.77 18.57
CA PRO A 160 -15.33 1.42 18.66
C PRO A 160 -13.89 1.31 18.16
N HIS A 161 -13.56 1.94 17.01
CA HIS A 161 -12.22 1.95 16.47
C HIS A 161 -11.19 2.62 17.41
N ASP A 162 -11.55 3.75 18.01
CA ASP A 162 -10.70 4.45 18.99
C ASP A 162 -10.39 3.58 20.22
N ILE A 163 -11.38 2.79 20.69
CA ILE A 163 -11.18 1.81 21.76
C ILE A 163 -10.22 0.70 21.34
N LEU A 164 -10.35 0.17 20.10
CA LEU A 164 -9.45 -0.84 19.57
C LEU A 164 -8.01 -0.33 19.48
N LEU A 165 -7.81 0.93 19.10
CA LEU A 165 -6.48 1.56 19.10
C LEU A 165 -5.87 1.60 20.51
N CYS A 166 -6.69 1.93 21.53
CA CYS A 166 -6.24 1.90 22.93
C CYS A 166 -5.80 0.48 23.34
N LEU A 167 -6.59 -0.53 23.00
CA LEU A 167 -6.23 -1.92 23.29
C LEU A 167 -4.92 -2.34 22.59
N GLN A 168 -4.78 -1.99 21.31
CA GLN A 168 -3.59 -2.32 20.51
C GLN A 168 -2.32 -1.64 21.04
N THR A 169 -2.41 -0.43 21.56
CA THR A 169 -1.26 0.37 22.00
C THR A 169 -1.03 0.31 23.51
N GLY A 170 -1.89 -0.38 24.27
CA GLY A 170 -1.80 -0.45 25.73
C GLY A 170 -2.11 0.88 26.41
N LYS A 171 -2.88 1.76 25.76
CA LYS A 171 -3.27 3.08 26.24
C LYS A 171 -4.71 3.10 26.73
N LYS A 172 -5.08 4.16 27.50
CA LYS A 172 -6.45 4.41 27.94
C LYS A 172 -7.07 5.54 27.10
N LEU A 173 -8.40 5.59 27.03
CA LEU A 173 -9.13 6.68 26.36
C LEU A 173 -8.83 8.07 26.96
N SER A 174 -8.50 8.12 28.26
CA SER A 174 -8.14 9.35 28.98
C SER A 174 -6.73 9.85 28.70
N ASP A 175 -5.87 9.02 28.08
CA ASP A 175 -4.48 9.40 27.84
C ASP A 175 -4.44 10.43 26.71
N GLU A 176 -3.73 11.54 26.91
CA GLU A 176 -3.57 12.59 25.89
C GLU A 176 -2.58 12.17 24.80
N ASP A 177 -1.48 11.54 25.19
CA ASP A 177 -0.44 11.03 24.27
C ASP A 177 -0.77 9.61 23.81
N ARG A 178 -1.71 9.49 22.87
CA ARG A 178 -2.09 8.23 22.23
C ARG A 178 -2.41 8.39 20.76
N MET A 179 -2.31 7.30 20.01
CA MET A 179 -2.71 7.25 18.61
C MET A 179 -4.21 7.47 18.48
N ARG A 180 -4.59 8.39 17.61
CA ARG A 180 -5.98 8.72 17.26
C ARG A 180 -6.11 8.93 15.76
N TYR A 181 -7.28 8.60 15.22
CA TYR A 181 -7.70 8.97 13.87
C TYR A 181 -8.72 10.10 14.01
N GLU A 182 -8.23 11.33 13.90
CA GLU A 182 -9.06 12.53 14.09
C GLU A 182 -10.04 12.73 12.94
N GLY A 183 -11.16 13.42 13.22
CA GLY A 183 -12.16 13.82 12.23
C GLY A 183 -13.18 12.77 11.84
N GLY A 184 -13.01 11.48 12.21
CA GLY A 184 -14.02 10.43 11.98
C GLY A 184 -14.32 10.14 10.50
N GLN A 185 -13.39 10.41 9.57
CA GLN A 185 -13.61 10.35 8.14
C GLN A 185 -13.05 9.07 7.46
N TYR A 186 -12.59 8.08 8.23
CA TYR A 186 -11.89 6.88 7.71
C TYR A 186 -12.83 5.68 7.50
N TYR A 187 -14.12 5.93 7.22
CA TYR A 187 -15.12 4.90 6.91
C TYR A 187 -15.25 4.63 5.42
N VAL A 188 -15.99 3.58 5.06
CA VAL A 188 -16.28 3.26 3.66
C VAL A 188 -17.30 4.28 3.13
N LYS A 189 -16.82 5.20 2.30
CA LYS A 189 -17.65 6.23 1.68
C LYS A 189 -18.29 5.75 0.39
N SER A 190 -19.46 6.29 0.06
CA SER A 190 -20.11 6.09 -1.24
C SER A 190 -19.36 6.85 -2.34
N GLU A 191 -19.67 6.51 -3.59
CA GLU A 191 -19.14 7.22 -4.75
C GLU A 191 -19.51 8.70 -4.74
N GLU A 192 -20.74 9.03 -4.33
CA GLU A 192 -21.25 10.40 -4.23
C GLU A 192 -20.48 11.20 -3.16
N GLU A 193 -20.20 10.59 -2.00
CA GLU A 193 -19.39 11.21 -0.96
C GLU A 193 -17.96 11.48 -1.44
N MET A 194 -17.34 10.52 -2.11
CA MET A 194 -16.00 10.69 -2.68
C MET A 194 -15.98 11.77 -3.77
N LYS A 195 -16.96 11.80 -4.66
CA LYS A 195 -17.12 12.87 -5.66
C LYS A 195 -17.28 14.25 -5.03
N GLY A 196 -18.00 14.32 -3.91
CA GLY A 196 -18.18 15.56 -3.13
C GLY A 196 -16.88 16.06 -2.49
N LEU A 197 -15.99 15.15 -2.08
CA LEU A 197 -14.68 15.49 -1.52
C LEU A 197 -13.67 15.95 -2.59
N PHE A 198 -13.74 15.40 -3.81
CA PHE A 198 -12.80 15.67 -4.89
C PHE A 198 -13.46 16.24 -6.16
N PRO A 199 -14.24 17.34 -6.07
CA PRO A 199 -14.94 17.91 -7.22
C PRO A 199 -13.98 18.45 -8.29
N TYR A 200 -12.73 18.67 -7.91
CA TYR A 200 -11.64 19.19 -8.76
C TYR A 200 -10.78 18.09 -9.41
N ALA A 201 -11.01 16.82 -9.08
CA ALA A 201 -10.21 15.69 -9.53
C ALA A 201 -11.11 14.51 -10.00
N TRP A 202 -12.08 14.80 -10.87
CA TRP A 202 -13.06 13.84 -11.37
C TRP A 202 -12.42 12.59 -11.98
N GLU A 203 -11.38 12.78 -12.80
CA GLU A 203 -10.67 11.67 -13.42
C GLU A 203 -10.02 10.75 -12.38
N ALA A 204 -9.52 11.29 -11.27
CA ALA A 204 -8.94 10.49 -10.19
C ALA A 204 -10.01 9.63 -9.47
N VAL A 205 -11.27 10.09 -9.43
CA VAL A 205 -12.41 9.29 -8.96
C VAL A 205 -12.73 8.16 -9.94
N GLU A 206 -12.81 8.46 -11.25
CA GLU A 206 -13.06 7.44 -12.28
C GLU A 206 -11.94 6.38 -12.35
N ASN A 207 -10.70 6.77 -12.07
CA ASN A 207 -9.56 5.85 -12.08
C ASN A 207 -9.69 4.74 -11.02
N THR A 208 -10.49 4.90 -9.97
CA THR A 208 -10.78 3.80 -9.03
C THR A 208 -11.46 2.64 -9.73
N GLN A 209 -12.47 2.94 -10.55
CA GLN A 209 -13.18 1.92 -11.33
C GLN A 209 -12.29 1.35 -12.45
N ARG A 210 -11.55 2.20 -13.17
CA ARG A 210 -10.62 1.76 -14.22
C ARG A 210 -9.55 0.81 -13.68
N ILE A 211 -9.00 1.07 -12.48
CA ILE A 211 -8.05 0.17 -11.82
C ILE A 211 -8.76 -1.13 -11.43
N ALA A 212 -9.96 -1.06 -10.84
CA ALA A 212 -10.71 -2.24 -10.45
C ALA A 212 -11.03 -3.14 -11.66
N ASP A 213 -11.39 -2.53 -12.80
CA ASP A 213 -11.68 -3.25 -14.05
C ASP A 213 -10.46 -3.96 -14.66
N ARG A 214 -9.25 -3.53 -14.29
CA ARG A 214 -7.99 -4.17 -14.69
C ARG A 214 -7.60 -5.34 -13.81
N CYS A 215 -8.08 -5.38 -12.55
CA CYS A 215 -7.67 -6.40 -11.58
C CYS A 215 -8.47 -7.69 -11.78
N HIS A 216 -7.80 -8.74 -12.27
CA HIS A 216 -8.36 -10.06 -12.53
C HIS A 216 -7.48 -11.15 -11.92
N VAL A 217 -7.67 -11.43 -10.62
CA VAL A 217 -6.98 -12.53 -9.95
C VAL A 217 -7.96 -13.67 -9.72
N GLU A 218 -7.60 -14.85 -10.19
CA GLU A 218 -8.38 -16.07 -10.00
C GLU A 218 -7.70 -16.95 -8.95
N ILE A 219 -8.43 -17.29 -7.87
CA ILE A 219 -7.99 -18.25 -6.86
C ILE A 219 -8.80 -19.52 -7.04
N GLU A 220 -8.08 -20.63 -7.24
CA GLU A 220 -8.68 -21.95 -7.40
C GLU A 220 -9.09 -22.49 -6.03
N PHE A 221 -10.41 -22.51 -5.77
CA PHE A 221 -10.98 -23.06 -4.54
C PHE A 221 -11.32 -24.54 -4.68
N GLY A 222 -11.25 -25.29 -3.57
CA GLY A 222 -11.64 -26.70 -3.51
C GLY A 222 -10.61 -27.69 -4.06
N VAL A 223 -9.45 -27.20 -4.52
CA VAL A 223 -8.33 -28.03 -4.95
C VAL A 223 -7.26 -28.03 -3.88
N THR A 224 -7.03 -29.20 -3.27
CA THR A 224 -5.97 -29.38 -2.26
C THR A 224 -4.61 -29.37 -2.94
N LYS A 225 -3.79 -28.33 -2.67
CA LYS A 225 -2.41 -28.20 -3.15
C LYS A 225 -1.45 -28.59 -2.02
N LEU A 226 -1.04 -29.86 -1.99
CA LEU A 226 -0.03 -30.31 -1.05
C LEU A 226 1.38 -30.11 -1.66
N PRO A 227 2.38 -29.72 -0.84
CA PRO A 227 3.77 -29.67 -1.28
C PRO A 227 4.18 -31.08 -1.74
N LYS A 228 4.78 -31.16 -2.93
CA LYS A 228 5.37 -32.40 -3.41
C LYS A 228 6.69 -32.60 -2.66
N PHE A 229 6.80 -33.72 -1.92
CA PHE A 229 8.04 -34.13 -1.32
C PHE A 229 8.70 -35.18 -2.23
N ASP A 230 9.91 -34.89 -2.67
CA ASP A 230 10.69 -35.84 -3.46
C ASP A 230 11.33 -36.87 -2.52
N VAL A 231 10.79 -38.07 -2.52
CA VAL A 231 11.29 -39.18 -1.69
C VAL A 231 12.59 -39.69 -2.30
N PRO A 232 13.66 -39.93 -1.48
CA PRO A 232 14.91 -40.48 -1.99
C PRO A 232 14.70 -41.82 -2.70
N GLU A 233 15.55 -42.10 -3.71
CA GLU A 233 15.47 -43.32 -4.51
C GLU A 233 15.51 -44.58 -3.62
N GLY A 234 14.59 -45.49 -3.85
CA GLY A 234 14.43 -46.71 -3.02
C GLY A 234 13.50 -46.60 -1.81
N TYR A 235 12.94 -45.43 -1.54
CA TYR A 235 11.99 -45.17 -0.48
C TYR A 235 10.60 -44.80 -1.03
N ASN A 236 9.58 -45.01 -0.21
CA ASN A 236 8.23 -44.48 -0.46
C ASN A 236 7.74 -43.71 0.76
N CYS A 237 6.70 -42.90 0.61
CA CYS A 237 6.18 -42.04 1.69
C CYS A 237 5.78 -42.79 2.98
N LEU A 238 5.41 -44.09 2.87
CA LEU A 238 5.00 -44.91 4.00
C LEU A 238 6.20 -45.40 4.85
N LEU A 239 7.37 -45.58 4.20
CA LEU A 239 8.61 -46.00 4.89
C LEU A 239 9.29 -44.83 5.64
N TYR A 240 9.02 -43.58 5.23
CA TYR A 240 9.60 -42.38 5.88
C TYR A 240 8.86 -41.98 7.16
N THR A 241 7.62 -42.46 7.36
CA THR A 241 6.77 -42.17 8.52
C THR A 241 6.70 -43.32 9.52
N SER A 242 7.38 -44.43 9.28
CA SER A 242 7.53 -45.53 10.25
C SER A 242 8.72 -45.27 11.18
N PRO A 243 8.54 -45.32 12.52
CA PRO A 243 9.63 -45.13 13.48
C PRO A 243 10.70 -46.24 13.36
#